data_043a11a3812da6a0f2c682e148f0edc1
#
_entry.id   043a11a3812da6a0f2c682e148f0edc1
#
_cell.length_a   1.000
_cell.length_b   1.000
_cell.length_c   1.000
_cell.angle_alpha   90.00
_cell.angle_beta   90.00
_cell.angle_gamma   90.00
#
_symmetry.space_group_name_H-M   'P 1'
#
loop_
_entity.id
_entity.type
_entity.pdbx_description
1 polymer ?
#
loop_
_entity_poly.entity_id
_entity_poly.type
_entity_poly.pdbx_seq_one_letter_code
_entity_poly.pdbx_strand_id
1 'polypeptide(L)'
;KDPSELAAGFIAADRDVPTADAALDGARFILMEQFAEDAELVGRVREWLNDTARVVTKVSKGKESDPEAQRFRDYFAHDESLTNVAGHRALAFFRARKEGFLDLFLGFEGDAPTDGSEDRDLAPVGDAPQGQRFVMERFGLAEQGRPADAWLATTARLAWKAKLSLHVETDLMSTLRDKAEQGAIRVFADNLRDLLPPAPAGPPAPLGRD
;
A
#
# COMPACT_ATOMS: atom_id res chain seq x y z
N LYS A 1 -6.71 -29.90 19.65
CA LYS A 1 -8.06 -30.22 19.16
C LYS A 1 -8.19 -29.77 17.73
N ASP A 2 -8.96 -30.50 16.94
CA ASP A 2 -9.28 -30.11 15.56
C ASP A 2 -10.17 -28.87 15.56
N PRO A 3 -9.92 -27.86 14.70
CA PRO A 3 -10.77 -26.67 14.60
C PRO A 3 -12.25 -27.01 14.35
N SER A 4 -12.53 -28.01 13.50
CA SER A 4 -13.90 -28.41 13.17
C SER A 4 -14.64 -29.03 14.39
N GLU A 5 -13.92 -29.79 15.22
CA GLU A 5 -14.49 -30.31 16.48
C GLU A 5 -14.81 -29.21 17.48
N LEU A 6 -13.96 -28.18 17.55
CA LEU A 6 -14.22 -27.03 18.41
C LEU A 6 -15.38 -26.19 17.89
N ALA A 7 -15.46 -25.98 16.58
CA ALA A 7 -16.49 -25.19 15.91
C ALA A 7 -17.88 -25.79 16.07
N ALA A 8 -18.00 -27.13 16.21
CA ALA A 8 -19.28 -27.80 16.44
C ALA A 8 -20.02 -27.30 17.68
N GLY A 9 -19.29 -26.82 18.71
CA GLY A 9 -19.86 -26.23 19.91
C GLY A 9 -20.44 -24.82 19.73
N PHE A 10 -20.23 -24.19 18.59
CA PHE A 10 -20.67 -22.82 18.27
C PHE A 10 -21.77 -22.77 17.20
N ILE A 11 -22.30 -23.92 16.81
CA ILE A 11 -23.45 -23.98 15.86
C ILE A 11 -24.67 -23.37 16.53
N ALA A 12 -25.23 -22.35 15.93
CA ALA A 12 -26.44 -21.65 16.38
C ALA A 12 -27.21 -21.11 15.18
N ALA A 13 -28.16 -21.87 14.68
CA ALA A 13 -28.94 -21.53 13.49
C ALA A 13 -29.77 -20.25 13.66
N ASP A 14 -30.15 -19.91 14.88
CA ASP A 14 -30.84 -18.68 15.28
C ASP A 14 -29.94 -17.44 15.22
N ARG A 15 -28.63 -17.61 15.06
CA ARG A 15 -27.61 -16.56 14.96
C ARG A 15 -26.83 -16.60 13.65
N ASP A 16 -27.40 -17.12 12.60
CA ASP A 16 -26.78 -17.27 11.27
C ASP A 16 -25.49 -18.13 11.26
N VAL A 17 -25.35 -19.06 12.21
CA VAL A 17 -24.24 -20.02 12.28
C VAL A 17 -24.79 -21.46 12.18
N PRO A 18 -25.26 -21.88 10.98
CA PRO A 18 -25.94 -23.16 10.83
C PRO A 18 -25.02 -24.39 10.82
N THR A 19 -23.71 -24.20 10.59
CA THR A 19 -22.71 -25.28 10.44
C THR A 19 -21.40 -24.97 11.15
N ALA A 20 -20.57 -25.99 11.39
CA ALA A 20 -19.23 -25.82 11.90
C ALA A 20 -18.34 -24.98 10.96
N ASP A 21 -18.50 -25.11 9.64
CA ASP A 21 -17.78 -24.31 8.67
C ASP A 21 -18.16 -22.82 8.77
N ALA A 22 -19.46 -22.51 8.93
CA ALA A 22 -19.91 -21.14 9.17
C ALA A 22 -19.32 -20.56 10.46
N ALA A 23 -19.21 -21.37 11.53
CA ALA A 23 -18.54 -20.97 12.78
C ALA A 23 -17.04 -20.70 12.56
N LEU A 24 -16.34 -21.53 11.80
CA LEU A 24 -14.93 -21.34 11.47
C LEU A 24 -14.70 -20.09 10.60
N ASP A 25 -15.59 -19.84 9.65
CA ASP A 25 -15.51 -18.63 8.82
C ASP A 25 -15.75 -17.37 9.66
N GLY A 26 -16.72 -17.39 10.55
CA GLY A 26 -16.95 -16.30 11.51
C GLY A 26 -15.73 -16.04 12.40
N ALA A 27 -15.14 -17.11 12.96
CA ALA A 27 -13.93 -17.02 13.75
C ALA A 27 -12.74 -16.46 12.95
N ARG A 28 -12.61 -16.88 11.67
CA ARG A 28 -11.59 -16.36 10.75
C ARG A 28 -11.74 -14.85 10.53
N PHE A 29 -12.95 -14.38 10.28
CA PHE A 29 -13.20 -12.94 10.09
C PHE A 29 -12.83 -12.14 11.34
N ILE A 30 -13.18 -12.62 12.54
CA ILE A 30 -12.82 -11.96 13.80
C ILE A 30 -11.30 -11.87 13.94
N LEU A 31 -10.58 -12.98 13.71
CA LEU A 31 -9.12 -12.98 13.78
C LEU A 31 -8.48 -12.07 12.74
N MET A 32 -9.00 -12.05 11.50
CA MET A 32 -8.50 -11.17 10.46
C MET A 32 -8.67 -9.70 10.81
N GLU A 33 -9.78 -9.31 11.46
CA GLU A 33 -9.95 -7.96 11.99
C GLU A 33 -8.94 -7.64 13.09
N GLN A 34 -8.82 -8.53 14.10
CA GLN A 34 -7.85 -8.35 15.19
C GLN A 34 -6.42 -8.19 14.67
N PHE A 35 -6.03 -8.97 13.65
CA PHE A 35 -4.71 -8.86 13.06
C PHE A 35 -4.53 -7.53 12.32
N ALA A 36 -5.57 -7.06 11.62
CA ALA A 36 -5.53 -5.82 10.87
C ALA A 36 -5.54 -4.56 11.74
N GLU A 37 -6.07 -4.66 12.97
CA GLU A 37 -6.17 -3.56 13.93
C GLU A 37 -4.96 -3.48 14.89
N ASP A 38 -4.05 -4.47 14.87
CA ASP A 38 -2.87 -4.45 15.74
C ASP A 38 -1.87 -3.37 15.28
N ALA A 39 -1.77 -2.30 16.06
CA ALA A 39 -0.98 -1.12 15.73
C ALA A 39 0.52 -1.42 15.58
N GLU A 40 1.06 -2.38 16.36
CA GLU A 40 2.47 -2.76 16.26
C GLU A 40 2.74 -3.52 14.97
N LEU A 41 1.86 -4.44 14.59
CA LEU A 41 1.96 -5.15 13.32
C LEU A 41 1.84 -4.18 12.12
N VAL A 42 0.84 -3.29 12.14
CA VAL A 42 0.65 -2.28 11.09
C VAL A 42 1.87 -1.37 10.97
N GLY A 43 2.43 -0.92 12.09
CA GLY A 43 3.67 -0.11 12.11
C GLY A 43 4.84 -0.83 11.48
N ARG A 44 5.09 -2.08 11.90
CA ARG A 44 6.18 -2.93 11.37
C ARG A 44 6.03 -3.20 9.86
N VAL A 45 4.83 -3.49 9.41
CA VAL A 45 4.53 -3.70 7.98
C VAL A 45 4.75 -2.43 7.18
N ARG A 46 4.32 -1.27 7.71
CA ARG A 46 4.53 0.04 7.07
C ARG A 46 6.01 0.36 6.88
N GLU A 47 6.82 0.18 7.91
CA GLU A 47 8.27 0.38 7.84
C GLU A 47 8.89 -0.53 6.77
N TRP A 48 8.57 -1.81 6.83
CA TRP A 48 9.08 -2.77 5.85
C TRP A 48 8.69 -2.40 4.41
N LEU A 49 7.42 -2.06 4.13
CA LEU A 49 6.98 -1.67 2.80
C LEU A 49 7.58 -0.32 2.38
N ASN A 50 7.71 0.64 3.29
CA ASN A 50 8.36 1.91 2.96
C ASN A 50 9.78 1.70 2.44
N ASP A 51 10.52 0.75 3.02
CA ASP A 51 11.93 0.52 2.70
C ASP A 51 12.13 -0.40 1.48
N THR A 52 11.19 -1.30 1.24
CA THR A 52 11.38 -2.37 0.24
C THR A 52 10.42 -2.29 -0.95
N ALA A 53 9.28 -1.62 -0.81
CA ALA A 53 8.29 -1.57 -1.88
C ALA A 53 8.74 -0.67 -3.04
N ARG A 54 8.27 -1.03 -4.22
CA ARG A 54 8.44 -0.27 -5.45
C ARG A 54 7.09 0.24 -5.93
N VAL A 55 7.05 1.47 -6.41
CA VAL A 55 5.89 1.99 -7.12
C VAL A 55 5.95 1.45 -8.54
N VAL A 56 4.93 0.71 -8.92
CA VAL A 56 4.83 0.07 -10.24
C VAL A 56 3.69 0.70 -11.02
N THR A 57 3.96 1.06 -12.26
CA THR A 57 2.94 1.48 -13.21
C THR A 57 2.94 0.56 -14.42
N LYS A 58 1.75 0.19 -14.87
CA LYS A 58 1.54 -0.57 -16.12
C LYS A 58 0.46 0.13 -16.92
N VAL A 59 0.55 0.07 -18.24
CA VAL A 59 -0.54 0.57 -19.09
C VAL A 59 -1.80 -0.26 -18.84
N SER A 60 -2.94 0.41 -18.65
CA SER A 60 -4.21 -0.28 -18.45
C SER A 60 -4.61 -1.03 -19.71
N LYS A 61 -5.17 -2.23 -19.54
CA LYS A 61 -5.53 -3.13 -20.64
C LYS A 61 -6.35 -2.44 -21.73
N GLY A 62 -5.88 -2.51 -22.96
CA GLY A 62 -6.54 -1.90 -24.12
C GLY A 62 -6.27 -0.41 -24.29
N LYS A 63 -5.33 0.17 -23.51
CA LYS A 63 -4.92 1.57 -23.61
C LYS A 63 -3.55 1.78 -24.27
N GLU A 64 -2.91 0.72 -24.72
CA GLU A 64 -1.56 0.74 -25.30
C GLU A 64 -1.46 1.64 -26.55
N SER A 65 -2.53 1.67 -27.36
CA SER A 65 -2.61 2.45 -28.60
C SER A 65 -3.50 3.69 -28.50
N ASP A 66 -4.00 4.04 -27.32
CA ASP A 66 -4.86 5.19 -27.09
C ASP A 66 -4.03 6.49 -27.28
N PRO A 67 -4.41 7.40 -28.20
CA PRO A 67 -3.65 8.64 -28.45
C PRO A 67 -3.50 9.53 -27.21
N GLU A 68 -4.51 9.54 -26.32
CA GLU A 68 -4.45 10.33 -25.10
C GLU A 68 -3.54 9.69 -24.04
N ALA A 69 -3.43 8.36 -24.04
CA ALA A 69 -2.53 7.64 -23.15
C ALA A 69 -1.06 7.85 -23.53
N GLN A 70 -0.74 8.14 -24.82
CA GLN A 70 0.63 8.29 -25.30
C GLN A 70 1.45 9.37 -24.57
N ARG A 71 0.79 10.37 -23.98
CA ARG A 71 1.47 11.37 -23.12
C ARG A 71 2.06 10.78 -21.84
N PHE A 72 1.65 9.56 -21.46
CA PHE A 72 2.17 8.81 -20.31
C PHE A 72 3.02 7.60 -20.73
N ARG A 73 3.43 7.52 -21.99
CA ARG A 73 4.14 6.36 -22.56
C ARG A 73 5.37 5.95 -21.75
N ASP A 74 6.11 6.91 -21.22
CA ASP A 74 7.31 6.65 -20.40
C ASP A 74 7.00 5.89 -19.11
N TYR A 75 5.72 5.80 -18.74
CA TYR A 75 5.24 5.14 -17.54
C TYR A 75 4.41 3.88 -17.83
N PHE A 76 4.36 3.41 -19.09
CA PHE A 76 3.59 2.21 -19.46
C PHE A 76 4.14 0.92 -18.86
N ALA A 77 5.44 0.90 -18.55
CA ALA A 77 6.12 -0.18 -17.85
C ALA A 77 7.25 0.44 -17.03
N HIS A 78 6.90 1.02 -15.89
CA HIS A 78 7.85 1.74 -15.05
C HIS A 78 7.76 1.25 -13.62
N ASP A 79 8.92 1.13 -12.97
CA ASP A 79 9.01 0.87 -11.55
C ASP A 79 10.17 1.64 -10.92
N GLU A 80 9.98 2.10 -9.71
CA GLU A 80 11.03 2.74 -8.92
C GLU A 80 10.77 2.56 -7.42
N SER A 81 11.82 2.63 -6.60
CA SER A 81 11.67 2.55 -5.13
C SER A 81 10.69 3.61 -4.63
N LEU A 82 9.77 3.21 -3.72
CA LEU A 82 8.78 4.10 -3.13
C LEU A 82 9.42 5.37 -2.53
N THR A 83 10.59 5.24 -1.90
CA THR A 83 11.31 6.34 -1.27
C THR A 83 11.93 7.32 -2.26
N ASN A 84 12.17 6.90 -3.50
CA ASN A 84 12.89 7.67 -4.52
C ASN A 84 11.96 8.35 -5.53
N VAL A 85 10.64 8.14 -5.43
CA VAL A 85 9.68 8.72 -6.37
C VAL A 85 9.70 10.25 -6.29
N ALA A 86 10.10 10.89 -7.38
CA ALA A 86 10.05 12.35 -7.47
C ALA A 86 8.60 12.84 -7.51
N GLY A 87 8.31 13.96 -6.82
CA GLY A 87 6.94 14.48 -6.68
C GLY A 87 6.22 14.70 -8.02
N HIS A 88 6.91 15.24 -9.04
CA HIS A 88 6.30 15.44 -10.36
C HIS A 88 5.93 14.13 -11.06
N ARG A 89 6.72 13.03 -10.87
CA ARG A 89 6.38 11.71 -11.40
C ARG A 89 5.19 11.11 -10.66
N ALA A 90 5.20 11.20 -9.32
CA ALA A 90 4.06 10.74 -8.53
C ALA A 90 2.75 11.39 -8.98
N LEU A 91 2.74 12.72 -9.20
CA LEU A 91 1.56 13.42 -9.71
C LEU A 91 1.15 12.94 -11.10
N ALA A 92 2.10 12.65 -11.99
CA ALA A 92 1.82 12.09 -13.30
C ALA A 92 1.18 10.69 -13.19
N PHE A 93 1.68 9.82 -12.30
CA PHE A 93 1.12 8.49 -12.06
C PHE A 93 -0.32 8.56 -11.55
N PHE A 94 -0.58 9.39 -10.52
CA PHE A 94 -1.93 9.57 -9.98
C PHE A 94 -2.90 10.16 -10.99
N ARG A 95 -2.43 11.09 -11.83
CA ARG A 95 -3.23 11.65 -12.90
C ARG A 95 -3.58 10.60 -13.94
N ALA A 96 -2.59 9.86 -14.45
CA ALA A 96 -2.80 8.83 -15.46
C ALA A 96 -3.71 7.70 -14.95
N ARG A 97 -3.58 7.30 -13.66
CA ARG A 97 -4.50 6.36 -13.00
C ARG A 97 -5.92 6.90 -12.94
N LYS A 98 -6.10 8.16 -12.55
CA LYS A 98 -7.42 8.81 -12.47
C LYS A 98 -8.09 8.89 -13.84
N GLU A 99 -7.32 9.08 -14.90
CA GLU A 99 -7.79 9.13 -16.28
C GLU A 99 -7.97 7.72 -16.90
N GLY A 100 -7.64 6.65 -16.17
CA GLY A 100 -7.82 5.26 -16.59
C GLY A 100 -6.81 4.77 -17.62
N PHE A 101 -5.63 5.40 -17.71
CA PHE A 101 -4.58 5.02 -18.64
C PHE A 101 -3.51 4.13 -18.04
N LEU A 102 -3.28 4.23 -16.72
CA LEU A 102 -2.30 3.43 -16.00
C LEU A 102 -2.93 2.70 -14.81
N ASP A 103 -2.50 1.48 -14.60
CA ASP A 103 -2.63 0.77 -13.35
C ASP A 103 -1.42 1.15 -12.48
N LEU A 104 -1.68 1.42 -11.20
CA LEU A 104 -0.69 1.88 -10.23
C LEU A 104 -0.84 1.08 -8.95
N PHE A 105 0.22 0.41 -8.50
CA PHE A 105 0.24 -0.41 -7.29
C PHE A 105 1.63 -0.43 -6.65
N LEU A 106 1.72 -0.89 -5.40
CA LEU A 106 2.99 -1.23 -4.78
C LEU A 106 3.35 -2.66 -5.10
N GLY A 107 4.54 -2.83 -5.66
CA GLY A 107 5.14 -4.12 -5.94
C GLY A 107 6.29 -4.43 -5.00
N PHE A 108 6.67 -5.70 -4.90
CA PHE A 108 7.88 -6.15 -4.24
C PHE A 108 8.68 -7.03 -5.22
N GLU A 109 10.00 -7.05 -5.03
CA GLU A 109 10.83 -8.02 -5.74
C GLU A 109 10.52 -9.39 -5.14
N GLY A 110 9.87 -10.27 -5.93
CA GLY A 110 9.76 -11.69 -5.61
C GLY A 110 11.12 -12.36 -5.59
N ASP A 111 11.15 -13.61 -5.21
CA ASP A 111 12.35 -14.43 -5.39
C ASP A 111 12.76 -14.36 -6.87
N ALA A 112 14.06 -14.10 -7.12
CA ALA A 112 14.58 -13.89 -8.46
C ALA A 112 14.11 -15.02 -9.40
N PRO A 113 13.74 -14.69 -10.68
CA PRO A 113 13.35 -15.71 -11.63
C PRO A 113 14.43 -16.78 -11.73
N THR A 114 14.06 -18.05 -11.56
CA THR A 114 14.98 -19.17 -11.64
C THR A 114 15.44 -19.46 -13.07
N ASP A 115 14.86 -18.76 -14.05
CA ASP A 115 15.12 -18.93 -15.50
C ASP A 115 16.16 -17.95 -16.07
N GLY A 116 16.74 -17.04 -15.25
CA GLY A 116 17.74 -16.07 -15.68
C GLY A 116 17.18 -14.92 -16.54
N SER A 117 15.87 -14.73 -16.59
CA SER A 117 15.27 -13.56 -17.24
C SER A 117 15.58 -12.29 -16.44
N GLU A 118 15.95 -11.21 -17.14
CA GLU A 118 16.13 -9.87 -16.53
C GLU A 118 14.78 -9.19 -16.22
N ASP A 119 13.66 -9.77 -16.66
CA ASP A 119 12.32 -9.29 -16.36
C ASP A 119 11.99 -9.60 -14.89
N ARG A 120 12.20 -8.60 -14.05
CA ARG A 120 11.78 -8.63 -12.65
C ARG A 120 10.26 -8.59 -12.61
N ASP A 121 9.65 -9.73 -12.38
CA ASP A 121 8.20 -9.81 -12.22
C ASP A 121 7.83 -9.26 -10.83
N LEU A 122 7.57 -7.94 -10.78
CA LEU A 122 7.16 -7.26 -9.56
C LEU A 122 5.71 -7.65 -9.26
N ALA A 123 5.55 -8.51 -8.27
CA ALA A 123 4.25 -8.93 -7.77
C ALA A 123 3.64 -7.86 -6.84
N PRO A 124 2.31 -7.74 -6.80
CA PRO A 124 1.64 -6.90 -5.80
C PRO A 124 2.05 -7.28 -4.37
N VAL A 125 2.22 -6.28 -3.49
CA VAL A 125 2.64 -6.51 -2.09
C VAL A 125 1.72 -7.48 -1.33
N GLY A 126 0.46 -7.58 -1.70
CA GLY A 126 -0.48 -8.55 -1.13
C GLY A 126 -0.12 -10.02 -1.38
N ASP A 127 0.73 -10.30 -2.35
CA ASP A 127 1.21 -11.65 -2.64
C ASP A 127 2.57 -11.96 -1.98
N ALA A 128 3.15 -11.01 -1.25
CA ALA A 128 4.43 -11.18 -0.55
C ALA A 128 4.32 -12.19 0.60
N PRO A 129 5.10 -13.30 0.59
CA PRO A 129 5.11 -14.27 1.68
C PRO A 129 5.54 -13.68 3.02
N GLN A 130 6.34 -12.61 2.98
CA GLN A 130 6.82 -11.91 4.16
C GLN A 130 5.67 -11.33 4.99
N GLY A 131 4.58 -10.86 4.37
CA GLY A 131 3.43 -10.32 5.08
C GLY A 131 2.73 -11.36 5.95
N GLN A 132 2.54 -12.59 5.43
CA GLN A 132 2.02 -13.70 6.23
C GLN A 132 2.95 -13.99 7.43
N ARG A 133 4.27 -14.00 7.21
CA ARG A 133 5.26 -14.24 8.28
C ARG A 133 5.15 -13.21 9.39
N PHE A 134 5.00 -11.93 9.07
CA PHE A 134 4.80 -10.88 10.07
C PHE A 134 3.56 -11.14 10.95
N VAL A 135 2.44 -11.55 10.36
CA VAL A 135 1.24 -11.92 11.11
C VAL A 135 1.52 -13.11 12.02
N MET A 136 2.12 -14.16 11.48
CA MET A 136 2.41 -15.38 12.24
C MET A 136 3.38 -15.13 13.41
N GLU A 137 4.43 -14.37 13.19
CA GLU A 137 5.40 -13.99 14.24
C GLU A 137 4.74 -13.15 15.33
N ARG A 138 3.96 -12.13 14.95
CA ARG A 138 3.32 -11.20 15.90
C ARG A 138 2.37 -11.92 16.87
N PHE A 139 1.64 -12.91 16.37
CA PHE A 139 0.64 -13.65 17.15
C PHE A 139 1.09 -15.05 17.61
N GLY A 140 2.37 -15.38 17.43
CA GLY A 140 2.92 -16.66 17.87
C GLY A 140 2.30 -17.88 17.20
N LEU A 141 1.96 -17.75 15.91
CA LEU A 141 1.28 -18.78 15.12
C LEU A 141 2.25 -19.76 14.44
N ALA A 142 3.37 -20.07 15.09
CA ALA A 142 4.34 -21.03 14.55
C ALA A 142 3.73 -22.41 14.36
N GLU A 143 4.07 -23.07 13.26
CA GLU A 143 3.68 -24.47 13.01
C GLU A 143 4.38 -25.39 14.02
N GLN A 144 3.60 -26.13 14.81
CA GLN A 144 4.05 -27.03 15.86
C GLN A 144 3.47 -28.43 15.71
N GLY A 145 2.90 -28.73 14.53
CA GLY A 145 2.24 -30.00 14.25
C GLY A 145 0.86 -30.13 14.93
N ARG A 146 0.25 -29.02 15.31
CA ARG A 146 -1.10 -29.00 15.90
C ARG A 146 -2.17 -29.07 14.81
N PRO A 147 -3.32 -29.69 15.04
CA PRO A 147 -4.40 -29.76 14.04
C PRO A 147 -4.86 -28.38 13.51
N ALA A 148 -4.75 -27.32 14.34
CA ALA A 148 -5.17 -25.99 13.96
C ALA A 148 -4.13 -25.17 13.14
N ASP A 149 -2.89 -25.64 13.04
CA ASP A 149 -1.79 -24.85 12.46
C ASP A 149 -2.06 -24.46 11.01
N ALA A 150 -2.52 -25.39 10.19
CA ALA A 150 -2.84 -25.12 8.77
C ALA A 150 -3.99 -24.10 8.60
N TRP A 151 -5.00 -24.17 9.46
CA TRP A 151 -6.11 -23.24 9.45
C TRP A 151 -5.67 -21.83 9.89
N LEU A 152 -4.83 -21.74 10.94
CA LEU A 152 -4.25 -20.48 11.39
C LEU A 152 -3.32 -19.85 10.37
N ALA A 153 -2.45 -20.63 9.74
CA ALA A 153 -1.57 -20.16 8.66
C ALA A 153 -2.37 -19.63 7.45
N THR A 154 -3.45 -20.32 7.08
CA THR A 154 -4.36 -19.84 6.05
C THR A 154 -5.05 -18.55 6.46
N THR A 155 -5.49 -18.43 7.71
CA THR A 155 -6.11 -17.22 8.26
C THR A 155 -5.14 -16.04 8.25
N ALA A 156 -3.88 -16.25 8.66
CA ALA A 156 -2.82 -15.24 8.61
C ALA A 156 -2.56 -14.76 7.18
N ARG A 157 -2.49 -15.68 6.21
CA ARG A 157 -2.33 -15.35 4.79
C ARG A 157 -3.49 -14.53 4.23
N LEU A 158 -4.72 -14.90 4.59
CA LEU A 158 -5.91 -14.16 4.17
C LEU A 158 -5.98 -12.77 4.82
N ALA A 159 -5.63 -12.66 6.10
CA ALA A 159 -5.56 -11.38 6.80
C ALA A 159 -4.54 -10.45 6.13
N TRP A 160 -3.37 -10.98 5.78
CA TRP A 160 -2.38 -10.23 5.01
C TRP A 160 -2.95 -9.76 3.68
N LYS A 161 -3.36 -10.71 2.82
CA LYS A 161 -3.75 -10.43 1.42
C LYS A 161 -4.99 -9.54 1.31
N ALA A 162 -6.01 -9.79 2.14
CA ALA A 162 -7.31 -9.14 1.99
C ALA A 162 -7.51 -7.88 2.86
N LYS A 163 -6.65 -7.64 3.86
CA LYS A 163 -6.81 -6.52 4.78
C LYS A 163 -5.53 -5.71 4.98
N LEU A 164 -4.51 -6.30 5.61
CA LEU A 164 -3.30 -5.58 6.02
C LEU A 164 -2.56 -4.94 4.83
N SER A 165 -2.31 -5.71 3.76
CA SER A 165 -1.60 -5.20 2.59
C SER A 165 -2.35 -4.04 1.93
N LEU A 166 -3.68 -4.19 1.76
CA LEU A 166 -4.52 -3.15 1.15
C LEU A 166 -4.58 -1.88 2.00
N HIS A 167 -4.67 -2.04 3.33
CA HIS A 167 -4.70 -0.92 4.27
C HIS A 167 -3.39 -0.13 4.19
N VAL A 168 -2.25 -0.81 4.36
CA VAL A 168 -0.94 -0.16 4.37
C VAL A 168 -0.55 0.39 3.00
N GLU A 169 -0.88 -0.31 1.91
CA GLU A 169 -0.68 0.20 0.54
C GLU A 169 -1.45 1.49 0.31
N THR A 170 -2.73 1.53 0.70
CA THR A 170 -3.56 2.73 0.57
C THR A 170 -2.99 3.91 1.34
N ASP A 171 -2.51 3.68 2.55
CA ASP A 171 -1.91 4.70 3.40
C ASP A 171 -0.58 5.22 2.85
N LEU A 172 0.31 4.34 2.38
CA LEU A 172 1.57 4.72 1.74
C LEU A 172 1.35 5.49 0.44
N MET A 173 0.39 5.07 -0.39
CA MET A 173 0.03 5.78 -1.62
C MET A 173 -0.58 7.15 -1.33
N SER A 174 -1.42 7.28 -0.30
CA SER A 174 -1.92 8.59 0.16
C SER A 174 -0.78 9.49 0.60
N THR A 175 0.13 8.97 1.42
CA THR A 175 1.32 9.70 1.88
C THR A 175 2.19 10.18 0.72
N LEU A 176 2.41 9.32 -0.29
CA LEU A 176 3.15 9.68 -1.51
C LEU A 176 2.46 10.83 -2.27
N ARG A 177 1.14 10.75 -2.41
CA ARG A 177 0.35 11.80 -3.07
C ARG A 177 0.46 13.12 -2.33
N ASP A 178 0.23 13.12 -1.02
CA ASP A 178 0.26 14.33 -0.18
C ASP A 178 1.63 15.01 -0.24
N LYS A 179 2.70 14.22 -0.15
CA LYS A 179 4.08 14.71 -0.32
C LYS A 179 4.28 15.38 -1.69
N ALA A 180 3.79 14.76 -2.76
CA ALA A 180 3.94 15.26 -4.11
C ALA A 180 3.15 16.58 -4.33
N GLU A 181 1.91 16.64 -3.84
CA GLU A 181 1.06 17.84 -3.90
C GLU A 181 1.64 18.99 -3.09
N GLN A 182 2.10 18.75 -1.87
CA GLN A 182 2.77 19.74 -1.04
C GLN A 182 4.05 20.27 -1.69
N GLY A 183 4.84 19.39 -2.29
CA GLY A 183 6.04 19.77 -3.05
C GLY A 183 5.71 20.68 -4.22
N ALA A 184 4.68 20.37 -5.00
CA ALA A 184 4.25 21.19 -6.13
C ALA A 184 3.74 22.60 -5.67
N ILE A 185 2.97 22.63 -4.59
CA ILE A 185 2.49 23.92 -4.00
C ILE A 185 3.68 24.77 -3.56
N ARG A 186 4.69 24.19 -2.93
CA ARG A 186 5.89 24.91 -2.49
C ARG A 186 6.64 25.52 -3.68
N VAL A 187 6.91 24.73 -4.72
CA VAL A 187 7.59 25.20 -5.94
C VAL A 187 6.80 26.33 -6.59
N PHE A 188 5.46 26.21 -6.65
CA PHE A 188 4.62 27.26 -7.18
C PHE A 188 4.67 28.55 -6.33
N ALA A 189 4.63 28.43 -5.01
CA ALA A 189 4.72 29.57 -4.10
C ALA A 189 6.07 30.28 -4.20
N ASP A 190 7.17 29.53 -4.34
CA ASP A 190 8.51 30.10 -4.51
C ASP A 190 8.63 30.83 -5.86
N ASN A 191 8.14 30.24 -6.95
CA ASN A 191 8.10 30.91 -8.24
C ASN A 191 7.27 32.21 -8.23
N LEU A 192 6.13 32.21 -7.55
CA LEU A 192 5.33 33.44 -7.39
C LEU A 192 6.08 34.51 -6.61
N ARG A 193 6.79 34.12 -5.55
CA ARG A 193 7.57 35.06 -4.74
C ARG A 193 8.67 35.71 -5.55
N ASP A 194 9.34 34.93 -6.43
CA ASP A 194 10.41 35.44 -7.31
C ASP A 194 9.87 36.36 -8.41
N LEU A 195 8.60 36.20 -8.80
CA LEU A 195 7.94 37.07 -9.80
C LEU A 195 7.36 38.35 -9.20
N LEU A 196 7.16 38.42 -7.87
CA LEU A 196 6.63 39.62 -7.20
C LEU A 196 7.78 40.59 -6.98
N PRO A 197 7.63 41.88 -7.37
CA PRO A 197 8.64 42.90 -7.07
C PRO A 197 8.78 43.04 -5.52
N PRO A 198 9.99 43.32 -5.04
CA PRO A 198 10.17 43.60 -3.61
C PRO A 198 9.23 44.68 -3.15
N ALA A 199 8.65 44.54 -1.96
CA ALA A 199 7.76 45.55 -1.39
C ALA A 199 8.46 46.90 -1.43
N PRO A 200 7.78 48.01 -1.86
CA PRO A 200 8.38 49.31 -1.89
C PRO A 200 8.90 49.66 -0.49
N ALA A 201 10.16 50.10 -0.43
CA ALA A 201 10.74 50.55 0.81
C ALA A 201 9.80 51.60 1.44
N GLY A 202 9.36 51.36 2.67
CA GLY A 202 8.52 52.33 3.39
C GLY A 202 9.16 53.71 3.38
N PRO A 203 8.37 54.78 3.54
CA PRO A 203 8.91 56.12 3.57
C PRO A 203 10.01 56.22 4.62
N PRO A 204 11.10 56.99 4.35
CA PRO A 204 12.19 57.16 5.31
C PRO A 204 11.61 57.75 6.60
N ALA A 205 12.09 57.23 7.73
CA ALA A 205 11.71 57.76 9.04
C ALA A 205 11.94 59.27 9.08
N PRO A 206 11.01 60.08 9.65
CA PRO A 206 11.21 61.53 9.76
C PRO A 206 12.49 61.80 10.54
N LEU A 207 13.39 62.60 9.94
CA LEU A 207 14.58 63.11 10.60
C LEU A 207 14.15 63.82 11.87
N GLY A 208 14.56 63.32 13.01
CA GLY A 208 14.37 64.03 14.29
C GLY A 208 14.94 65.45 14.19
N ARG A 209 14.11 66.45 14.50
CA ARG A 209 14.58 67.81 14.73
C ARG A 209 15.10 67.83 16.15
N ASP A 210 16.39 68.11 16.29
CA ASP A 210 16.97 68.60 17.52
C ASP A 210 16.47 70.02 17.86
#